data_0068c9e9c810d1ed97da06f1b43922a8
#
_entry.id   0068c9e9c810d1ed97da06f1b43922a8
#
_cell.length_a   1.000
_cell.length_b   1.000
_cell.length_c   1.000
_cell.angle_alpha   90.00
_cell.angle_beta   90.00
_cell.angle_gamma   90.00
#
_symmetry.space_group_name_H-M   'P 1'
#
loop_
_entity.id
_entity.type
_entity.pdbx_description
1 polymer ?
#
loop_
_entity_poly.entity_id
_entity_poly.type
_entity_poly.pdbx_seq_one_letter_code
_entity_poly.pdbx_strand_id
1 'polypeptide(L)'
;FHLTTGGVLRAGRIVELTAHYLSRRGVEIHAHRGVKTVDIDKAILDFGDGTTEQVDHVVVAAGPWVNQLLPAMAHRVTPSRQMVVYVDLPSAGPLGDLATAWKSAPMLLDIDPDNGFYAVPPVAGDRLKIGDHKFSLTGDPHDDRDVARDAAAAVVDWAAVRLDGITREHLESARACFYTVQDEERFILEPMGQKGFVMSGFSGHGFKFG
;
A
#
# COMPACT_ATOMS: atom_id res chain seq x y z
N PHE A 1 -11.78 4.04 20.40
CA PHE A 1 -13.03 4.26 19.67
C PHE A 1 -13.38 2.99 18.89
N HIS A 2 -14.67 2.66 18.80
CA HIS A 2 -15.18 1.58 17.97
C HIS A 2 -16.14 2.13 16.93
N LEU A 3 -15.79 1.99 15.64
CA LEU A 3 -16.63 2.38 14.51
C LEU A 3 -17.35 1.14 13.98
N THR A 4 -18.65 1.09 14.13
CA THR A 4 -19.47 -0.05 13.69
C THR A 4 -19.76 -0.08 12.20
N THR A 5 -19.48 1.02 11.49
CA THR A 5 -19.69 1.17 10.04
C THR A 5 -18.42 0.94 9.22
N GLY A 6 -17.28 0.68 9.88
CA GLY A 6 -16.04 0.36 9.22
C GLY A 6 -16.01 -1.06 8.67
N GLY A 7 -15.03 -1.36 7.82
CA GLY A 7 -14.84 -2.69 7.24
C GLY A 7 -13.48 -2.86 6.58
N VAL A 8 -13.24 -4.05 6.07
CA VAL A 8 -12.00 -4.42 5.38
C VAL A 8 -12.21 -4.34 3.87
N LEU A 9 -11.35 -3.59 3.19
CA LEU A 9 -11.31 -3.56 1.73
C LEU A 9 -10.31 -4.60 1.22
N ARG A 10 -10.78 -5.51 0.39
CA ARG A 10 -9.93 -6.49 -0.30
C ARG A 10 -9.26 -5.83 -1.52
N ALA A 11 -8.27 -4.98 -1.27
CA ALA A 11 -7.67 -4.09 -2.25
C ALA A 11 -7.23 -4.83 -3.53
N GLY A 12 -6.53 -5.95 -3.41
CA GLY A 12 -6.10 -6.74 -4.58
C GLY A 12 -7.29 -7.18 -5.44
N ARG A 13 -8.37 -7.66 -4.79
CA ARG A 13 -9.57 -8.09 -5.52
C ARG A 13 -10.32 -6.93 -6.18
N ILE A 14 -10.38 -5.78 -5.52
CA ILE A 14 -11.00 -4.58 -6.07
C ILE A 14 -10.22 -4.12 -7.31
N VAL A 15 -8.89 -4.03 -7.24
CA VAL A 15 -8.04 -3.63 -8.37
C VAL A 15 -8.21 -4.60 -9.55
N GLU A 16 -8.16 -5.90 -9.31
CA GLU A 16 -8.36 -6.94 -10.34
C GLU A 16 -9.71 -6.78 -11.05
N LEU A 17 -10.80 -6.68 -10.29
CA LEU A 17 -12.14 -6.53 -10.83
C LEU A 17 -12.33 -5.19 -11.57
N THR A 18 -11.75 -4.12 -11.05
CA THR A 18 -11.79 -2.80 -11.70
C THR A 18 -11.05 -2.83 -13.03
N ALA A 19 -9.86 -3.42 -13.09
CA ALA A 19 -9.11 -3.57 -14.34
C ALA A 19 -9.90 -4.39 -15.37
N HIS A 20 -10.50 -5.51 -14.94
CA HIS A 20 -11.34 -6.33 -15.81
C HIS A 20 -12.58 -5.58 -16.31
N TYR A 21 -13.24 -4.83 -15.45
CA TYR A 21 -14.40 -4.02 -15.81
C TYR A 21 -14.03 -2.92 -16.82
N LEU A 22 -12.92 -2.21 -16.60
CA LEU A 22 -12.44 -1.15 -17.50
C LEU A 22 -12.06 -1.69 -18.87
N SER A 23 -11.34 -2.82 -18.92
CA SER A 23 -11.00 -3.50 -20.18
C SER A 23 -12.25 -3.85 -21.00
N ARG A 24 -13.31 -4.35 -20.35
CA ARG A 24 -14.60 -4.64 -21.02
C ARG A 24 -15.33 -3.39 -21.50
N ARG A 25 -14.97 -2.20 -21.00
CA ARG A 25 -15.48 -0.90 -21.44
C ARG A 25 -14.64 -0.25 -22.52
N GLY A 26 -13.62 -0.95 -23.04
CA GLY A 26 -12.75 -0.46 -24.12
C GLY A 26 -11.54 0.33 -23.63
N VAL A 27 -11.27 0.36 -22.31
CA VAL A 27 -10.02 0.93 -21.80
C VAL A 27 -8.88 -0.05 -22.08
N GLU A 28 -7.87 0.40 -22.79
CA GLU A 28 -6.67 -0.38 -23.04
C GLU A 28 -5.77 -0.40 -21.81
N ILE A 29 -5.35 -1.59 -21.39
CA ILE A 29 -4.46 -1.79 -20.25
C ILE A 29 -3.20 -2.50 -20.74
N HIS A 30 -2.10 -1.80 -20.76
CA HIS A 30 -0.80 -2.30 -21.20
C HIS A 30 0.03 -2.74 -19.98
N ALA A 31 -0.13 -3.99 -19.56
CA ALA A 31 0.70 -4.58 -18.52
C ALA A 31 2.15 -4.74 -18.99
N HIS A 32 3.11 -4.65 -18.08
CA HIS A 32 4.56 -4.79 -18.34
C HIS A 32 5.13 -3.77 -19.34
N ARG A 33 4.46 -2.66 -19.55
CA ARG A 33 4.94 -1.55 -20.37
C ARG A 33 5.30 -0.36 -19.47
N GLY A 34 6.52 -0.38 -18.92
CA GLY A 34 7.01 0.68 -18.03
C GLY A 34 7.27 1.98 -18.78
N VAL A 35 6.79 3.10 -18.24
CA VAL A 35 7.16 4.44 -18.72
C VAL A 35 8.43 4.87 -18.00
N LYS A 36 9.45 5.30 -18.77
CA LYS A 36 10.73 5.75 -18.23
C LYS A 36 10.74 7.25 -17.92
N THR A 37 10.17 8.06 -18.83
CA THR A 37 10.03 9.51 -18.63
C THR A 37 8.71 10.01 -19.19
N VAL A 38 8.28 11.16 -18.69
CA VAL A 38 7.06 11.85 -19.15
C VAL A 38 7.37 13.31 -19.41
N ASP A 39 7.14 13.78 -20.64
CA ASP A 39 7.02 15.21 -20.94
C ASP A 39 5.56 15.62 -20.68
N ILE A 40 5.30 16.19 -19.52
CA ILE A 40 3.95 16.48 -19.06
C ILE A 40 3.33 17.70 -19.77
N ASP A 41 4.15 18.56 -20.40
CA ASP A 41 3.67 19.71 -21.17
C ASP A 41 3.20 19.31 -22.57
N LYS A 42 3.88 18.32 -23.16
CA LYS A 42 3.54 17.81 -24.49
C LYS A 42 2.66 16.56 -24.45
N ALA A 43 2.50 15.95 -23.28
CA ALA A 43 1.88 14.64 -23.05
C ALA A 43 2.56 13.55 -23.89
N ILE A 44 3.89 13.45 -23.79
CA ILE A 44 4.69 12.43 -24.44
C ILE A 44 5.22 11.46 -23.39
N LEU A 45 4.98 10.17 -23.63
CA LEU A 45 5.50 9.06 -22.82
C LEU A 45 6.70 8.45 -23.55
N ASP A 46 7.82 8.25 -22.84
CA ASP A 46 8.98 7.52 -23.33
C ASP A 46 9.11 6.21 -22.54
N PHE A 47 9.19 5.10 -23.26
CA PHE A 47 9.27 3.76 -22.67
C PHE A 47 10.72 3.28 -22.46
N GLY A 48 11.71 4.05 -22.93
CA GLY A 48 13.14 3.74 -22.77
C GLY A 48 13.65 2.61 -23.65
N ASP A 49 12.83 2.06 -24.52
CA ASP A 49 13.15 1.06 -25.54
C ASP A 49 13.33 1.70 -26.95
N GLY A 50 13.33 3.02 -27.02
CA GLY A 50 13.36 3.79 -28.27
C GLY A 50 11.96 4.13 -28.80
N THR A 51 10.89 3.69 -28.13
CA THR A 51 9.53 4.03 -28.52
C THR A 51 8.96 5.14 -27.65
N THR A 52 8.15 5.99 -28.24
CA THR A 52 7.41 7.06 -27.58
C THR A 52 5.95 7.04 -27.99
N GLU A 53 5.09 7.57 -27.15
CA GLU A 53 3.68 7.73 -27.44
C GLU A 53 3.24 9.15 -27.05
N GLN A 54 2.54 9.83 -27.94
CA GLN A 54 1.94 11.13 -27.67
C GLN A 54 0.43 10.98 -27.51
N VAL A 55 -0.10 11.56 -26.43
CA VAL A 55 -1.52 11.53 -26.10
C VAL A 55 -2.07 12.95 -25.94
N ASP A 56 -3.37 13.09 -25.79
CA ASP A 56 -3.99 14.43 -25.58
C ASP A 56 -3.70 14.95 -24.17
N HIS A 57 -3.82 14.08 -23.16
CA HIS A 57 -3.56 14.38 -21.75
C HIS A 57 -2.95 13.18 -21.06
N VAL A 58 -2.18 13.42 -19.99
CA VAL A 58 -1.60 12.37 -19.19
C VAL A 58 -1.95 12.54 -17.69
N VAL A 59 -2.37 11.45 -17.05
CA VAL A 59 -2.52 11.39 -15.59
C VAL A 59 -1.41 10.54 -15.03
N VAL A 60 -0.57 11.11 -14.18
CA VAL A 60 0.51 10.39 -13.51
C VAL A 60 0.03 9.96 -12.11
N ALA A 61 -0.30 8.66 -11.98
CA ALA A 61 -0.72 8.02 -10.74
C ALA A 61 0.26 6.87 -10.39
N ALA A 62 1.56 7.15 -10.47
CA ALA A 62 2.62 6.15 -10.47
C ALA A 62 3.08 5.73 -9.05
N GLY A 63 2.30 6.05 -8.00
CA GLY A 63 2.66 5.69 -6.62
C GLY A 63 4.09 6.14 -6.29
N PRO A 64 4.94 5.27 -5.71
CA PRO A 64 6.27 5.65 -5.26
C PRO A 64 7.27 5.98 -6.39
N TRP A 65 6.94 5.68 -7.64
CA TRP A 65 7.76 6.04 -8.82
C TRP A 65 7.49 7.47 -9.33
N VAL A 66 6.58 8.22 -8.71
CA VAL A 66 6.22 9.57 -9.18
C VAL A 66 7.42 10.51 -9.28
N ASN A 67 8.38 10.44 -8.35
CA ASN A 67 9.57 11.29 -8.33
C ASN A 67 10.53 11.01 -9.51
N GLN A 68 10.49 9.80 -10.05
CA GLN A 68 11.29 9.41 -11.21
C GLN A 68 10.67 9.93 -12.51
N LEU A 69 9.35 9.87 -12.61
CA LEU A 69 8.61 10.34 -13.78
C LEU A 69 8.46 11.87 -13.80
N LEU A 70 8.31 12.46 -12.63
CA LEU A 70 8.10 13.90 -12.42
C LEU A 70 9.09 14.40 -11.35
N PRO A 71 10.33 14.76 -11.71
CA PRO A 71 11.35 15.22 -10.75
C PRO A 71 10.90 16.41 -9.89
N ALA A 72 9.99 17.23 -10.40
CA ALA A 72 9.36 18.32 -9.64
C ALA A 72 8.56 17.85 -8.41
N MET A 73 8.23 16.57 -8.32
CA MET A 73 7.55 15.99 -7.15
C MET A 73 8.49 15.61 -6.01
N ALA A 74 9.80 15.51 -6.25
CA ALA A 74 10.77 14.99 -5.28
C ALA A 74 10.89 15.81 -3.98
N HIS A 75 10.50 17.08 -3.99
CA HIS A 75 10.45 17.92 -2.79
C HIS A 75 9.06 17.97 -2.13
N ARG A 76 8.07 17.24 -2.68
CA ARG A 76 6.68 17.25 -2.21
C ARG A 76 6.25 15.90 -1.62
N VAL A 77 6.86 14.83 -2.07
CA VAL A 77 6.55 13.49 -1.58
C VAL A 77 7.81 12.65 -1.41
N THR A 78 7.83 11.82 -0.38
CA THR A 78 8.92 10.91 -0.07
C THR A 78 8.43 9.47 -0.20
N PRO A 79 9.09 8.60 -1.00
CA PRO A 79 8.86 7.18 -0.95
C PRO A 79 9.18 6.63 0.44
N SER A 80 8.30 5.82 0.98
CA SER A 80 8.46 5.24 2.31
C SER A 80 8.21 3.74 2.25
N ARG A 81 9.26 2.95 2.49
CA ARG A 81 9.17 1.49 2.57
C ARG A 81 8.47 1.11 3.86
N GLN A 82 7.36 0.41 3.73
CA GLN A 82 6.54 -0.10 4.83
C GLN A 82 6.60 -1.61 4.86
N MET A 83 6.30 -2.18 6.02
CA MET A 83 6.27 -3.63 6.20
C MET A 83 4.88 -4.09 6.62
N VAL A 84 4.46 -5.20 6.05
CA VAL A 84 3.28 -5.93 6.51
C VAL A 84 3.67 -7.38 6.79
N VAL A 85 3.11 -7.93 7.85
CA VAL A 85 3.28 -9.33 8.22
C VAL A 85 1.94 -10.06 8.19
N TYR A 86 1.98 -11.33 7.90
CA TYR A 86 0.83 -12.21 7.90
C TYR A 86 1.01 -13.26 8.96
N VAL A 87 -0.03 -13.45 9.77
CA VAL A 87 0.00 -14.29 10.95
C VAL A 87 -1.03 -15.39 10.82
N ASP A 88 -0.61 -16.63 11.03
CA ASP A 88 -1.50 -17.76 11.18
C ASP A 88 -1.97 -17.82 12.65
N LEU A 89 -3.27 -17.69 12.81
CA LEU A 89 -3.87 -17.67 14.14
C LEU A 89 -4.09 -19.09 14.67
N PRO A 90 -3.72 -19.38 15.94
CA PRO A 90 -3.96 -20.68 16.52
C PRO A 90 -5.47 -20.96 16.62
N SER A 91 -5.85 -22.19 16.28
CA SER A 91 -7.22 -22.70 16.40
C SER A 91 -7.49 -23.37 17.75
N ALA A 92 -6.44 -23.55 18.57
CA ALA A 92 -6.54 -24.08 19.92
C ALA A 92 -5.41 -23.54 20.79
N GLY A 93 -5.61 -23.44 22.10
CA GLY A 93 -4.60 -22.98 23.03
C GLY A 93 -5.20 -22.45 24.34
N PRO A 94 -4.37 -21.86 25.22
CA PRO A 94 -4.84 -21.36 26.52
C PRO A 94 -5.93 -20.27 26.40
N LEU A 95 -5.95 -19.53 25.30
CA LEU A 95 -6.93 -18.48 25.00
C LEU A 95 -8.05 -18.95 24.07
N GLY A 96 -8.16 -20.27 23.82
CA GLY A 96 -9.17 -20.84 22.96
C GLY A 96 -8.85 -20.71 21.46
N ASP A 97 -9.89 -20.64 20.65
CA ASP A 97 -9.79 -20.54 19.18
C ASP A 97 -9.68 -19.08 18.73
N LEU A 98 -8.46 -18.55 18.69
CA LEU A 98 -8.19 -17.20 18.21
C LEU A 98 -8.54 -17.03 16.72
N ALA A 99 -8.38 -18.08 15.93
CA ALA A 99 -8.73 -18.04 14.51
C ALA A 99 -10.22 -17.75 14.31
N THR A 100 -11.08 -18.31 15.14
CA THR A 100 -12.52 -18.03 15.11
C THR A 100 -12.85 -16.66 15.71
N ALA A 101 -12.22 -16.27 16.81
CA ALA A 101 -12.45 -14.97 17.44
C ALA A 101 -12.12 -13.81 16.48
N TRP A 102 -11.00 -13.91 15.76
CA TRP A 102 -10.58 -12.88 14.82
C TRP A 102 -11.47 -12.75 13.57
N LYS A 103 -12.23 -13.76 13.18
CA LYS A 103 -13.17 -13.66 12.03
C LYS A 103 -14.26 -12.61 12.23
N SER A 104 -14.59 -12.29 13.46
CA SER A 104 -15.58 -11.27 13.82
C SER A 104 -14.96 -10.01 14.44
N ALA A 105 -13.64 -9.95 14.54
CA ALA A 105 -12.95 -8.81 15.11
C ALA A 105 -13.02 -7.60 14.17
N PRO A 106 -13.11 -6.37 14.70
CA PRO A 106 -12.93 -5.17 13.90
C PRO A 106 -11.46 -5.01 13.49
N MET A 107 -11.20 -4.18 12.49
CA MET A 107 -9.86 -3.68 12.25
C MET A 107 -9.38 -2.91 13.50
N LEU A 108 -8.16 -3.15 13.92
CA LEU A 108 -7.54 -2.44 15.03
C LEU A 108 -6.47 -1.48 14.50
N LEU A 109 -6.42 -0.29 15.08
CA LEU A 109 -5.37 0.68 14.83
C LEU A 109 -4.81 1.14 16.19
N ASP A 110 -3.54 0.88 16.41
CA ASP A 110 -2.76 1.41 17.53
C ASP A 110 -1.93 2.59 17.01
N ILE A 111 -2.17 3.76 17.55
CA ILE A 111 -1.53 5.02 17.16
C ILE A 111 -0.35 5.39 18.05
N ASP A 112 0.25 4.41 18.73
CA ASP A 112 1.47 4.63 19.50
C ASP A 112 2.57 5.21 18.58
N PRO A 113 3.25 6.31 18.97
CA PRO A 113 4.21 6.97 18.10
C PRO A 113 5.47 6.15 17.82
N ASP A 114 5.84 5.23 18.72
CA ASP A 114 7.06 4.45 18.63
C ASP A 114 6.82 3.06 18.00
N ASN A 115 5.74 2.40 18.39
CA ASN A 115 5.44 1.02 18.04
C ASN A 115 3.99 0.85 17.55
N GLY A 116 3.42 1.89 16.96
CA GLY A 116 2.06 1.84 16.41
C GLY A 116 1.95 0.83 15.28
N PHE A 117 0.81 0.15 15.22
CA PHE A 117 0.52 -0.83 14.20
C PHE A 117 -0.98 -0.82 13.85
N TYR A 118 -1.30 -1.43 12.73
CA TYR A 118 -2.68 -1.77 12.42
C TYR A 118 -2.83 -3.28 12.22
N ALA A 119 -3.95 -3.82 12.65
CA ALA A 119 -4.29 -5.21 12.45
C ALA A 119 -5.60 -5.33 11.65
N VAL A 120 -5.54 -6.03 10.53
CA VAL A 120 -6.68 -6.28 9.66
C VAL A 120 -7.11 -7.74 9.85
N PRO A 121 -8.33 -7.97 10.32
CA PRO A 121 -8.81 -9.32 10.58
C PRO A 121 -8.87 -10.17 9.30
N PRO A 122 -8.78 -11.50 9.42
CA PRO A 122 -8.91 -12.39 8.28
C PRO A 122 -10.32 -12.31 7.68
N VAL A 123 -10.38 -12.08 6.37
CA VAL A 123 -11.64 -12.00 5.61
C VAL A 123 -11.57 -12.93 4.41
N ALA A 124 -12.60 -13.74 4.23
CA ALA A 124 -12.77 -14.62 3.07
C ALA A 124 -11.54 -15.53 2.79
N GLY A 125 -10.92 -16.08 3.85
CA GLY A 125 -9.77 -16.96 3.76
C GLY A 125 -8.40 -16.28 3.77
N ASP A 126 -8.36 -14.95 3.86
CA ASP A 126 -7.12 -14.22 4.07
C ASP A 126 -6.61 -14.45 5.51
N ARG A 127 -5.32 -14.20 5.77
CA ARG A 127 -4.71 -14.27 7.10
C ARG A 127 -4.92 -12.97 7.88
N LEU A 128 -4.68 -13.01 9.18
CA LEU A 128 -4.50 -11.79 9.97
C LEU A 128 -3.30 -11.03 9.42
N LYS A 129 -3.53 -9.81 8.99
CA LYS A 129 -2.50 -8.92 8.48
C LYS A 129 -2.19 -7.85 9.52
N ILE A 130 -0.91 -7.70 9.87
CA ILE A 130 -0.43 -6.63 10.74
C ILE A 130 0.57 -5.79 9.94
N GLY A 131 0.45 -4.48 10.01
CA GLY A 131 1.39 -3.55 9.39
C GLY A 131 1.90 -2.55 10.41
N ASP A 132 3.16 -2.16 10.28
CA ASP A 132 3.68 -1.02 11.03
C ASP A 132 2.96 0.26 10.61
N HIS A 133 2.83 1.20 11.55
CA HIS A 133 2.19 2.48 11.30
C HIS A 133 3.21 3.64 11.25
N LYS A 134 4.48 3.32 11.32
CA LYS A 134 5.57 4.29 11.29
C LYS A 134 6.14 4.42 9.88
N PHE A 135 6.19 5.64 9.36
CA PHE A 135 6.82 5.91 8.07
C PHE A 135 8.34 5.78 8.17
N SER A 136 8.94 4.94 7.33
CA SER A 136 10.40 4.82 7.24
C SER A 136 11.02 6.04 6.57
N LEU A 137 10.29 6.70 5.67
CA LEU A 137 10.72 7.82 4.81
C LEU A 137 11.99 7.49 4.00
N THR A 138 12.21 6.21 3.74
CA THR A 138 13.36 5.68 3.01
C THR A 138 12.96 4.57 2.05
N GLY A 139 13.89 4.20 1.16
CA GLY A 139 13.77 3.07 0.23
C GLY A 139 13.59 3.50 -1.21
N ASP A 140 14.13 2.68 -2.11
CA ASP A 140 13.90 2.82 -3.54
C ASP A 140 12.68 1.97 -3.94
N PRO A 141 11.71 2.51 -4.70
CA PRO A 141 10.55 1.73 -5.15
C PRO A 141 10.91 0.52 -6.04
N HIS A 142 12.14 0.47 -6.56
CA HIS A 142 12.66 -0.69 -7.30
C HIS A 142 13.27 -1.78 -6.40
N ASP A 143 13.50 -1.49 -5.12
CA ASP A 143 13.92 -2.52 -4.16
C ASP A 143 12.97 -3.71 -4.18
N ASP A 144 13.50 -4.90 -3.89
CA ASP A 144 12.67 -6.09 -3.70
C ASP A 144 11.61 -5.89 -2.60
N ARG A 145 10.71 -6.83 -2.52
CA ARG A 145 9.63 -6.82 -1.51
C ARG A 145 9.93 -7.76 -0.35
N ASP A 146 11.15 -8.28 -0.31
CA ASP A 146 11.58 -9.20 0.75
C ASP A 146 11.79 -8.47 2.06
N VAL A 147 11.47 -9.15 3.14
CA VAL A 147 11.62 -8.65 4.51
C VAL A 147 12.41 -9.67 5.31
N ALA A 148 13.45 -9.21 5.98
CA ALA A 148 14.21 -10.07 6.89
C ALA A 148 13.30 -10.61 8.01
N ARG A 149 13.42 -11.91 8.30
CA ARG A 149 12.53 -12.57 9.27
C ARG A 149 12.57 -11.92 10.65
N ASP A 150 13.72 -11.45 11.11
CA ASP A 150 13.85 -10.79 12.40
C ASP A 150 13.14 -9.44 12.44
N ALA A 151 13.18 -8.68 11.34
CA ALA A 151 12.45 -7.42 11.21
C ALA A 151 10.92 -7.68 11.20
N ALA A 152 10.49 -8.71 10.48
CA ALA A 152 9.08 -9.13 10.49
C ALA A 152 8.61 -9.59 11.87
N ALA A 153 9.46 -10.36 12.58
CA ALA A 153 9.16 -10.83 13.93
C ALA A 153 9.03 -9.68 14.94
N ALA A 154 9.81 -8.60 14.77
CA ALA A 154 9.68 -7.42 15.63
C ALA A 154 8.28 -6.76 15.53
N VAL A 155 7.68 -6.73 14.34
CA VAL A 155 6.29 -6.23 14.18
C VAL A 155 5.29 -7.09 14.93
N VAL A 156 5.50 -8.41 14.92
CA VAL A 156 4.65 -9.33 15.70
C VAL A 156 4.81 -9.09 17.21
N ASP A 157 6.04 -8.85 17.69
CA ASP A 157 6.28 -8.54 19.11
C ASP A 157 5.57 -7.25 19.56
N TRP A 158 5.63 -6.19 18.75
CA TRP A 158 4.91 -4.95 19.07
C TRP A 158 3.40 -5.20 19.16
N ALA A 159 2.87 -5.94 18.21
CA ALA A 159 1.45 -6.30 18.22
C ALA A 159 1.10 -7.20 19.42
N ALA A 160 1.95 -8.13 19.82
CA ALA A 160 1.74 -9.04 20.92
C ALA A 160 1.60 -8.33 22.28
N VAL A 161 2.10 -7.10 22.42
CA VAL A 161 1.86 -6.27 23.64
C VAL A 161 0.37 -5.90 23.78
N ARG A 162 -0.38 -5.90 22.70
CA ARG A 162 -1.81 -5.54 22.65
C ARG A 162 -2.73 -6.69 22.27
N LEU A 163 -2.19 -7.73 21.66
CA LEU A 163 -2.93 -8.85 21.08
C LEU A 163 -2.48 -10.15 21.75
N ASP A 164 -3.20 -10.55 22.78
CA ASP A 164 -2.91 -11.78 23.52
C ASP A 164 -2.93 -13.01 22.60
N GLY A 165 -2.00 -13.94 22.85
CA GLY A 165 -1.92 -15.22 22.16
C GLY A 165 -1.24 -15.20 20.80
N ILE A 166 -0.79 -14.04 20.31
CA ILE A 166 0.01 -13.92 19.10
C ILE A 166 1.49 -13.88 19.48
N THR A 167 2.30 -14.71 18.83
CA THR A 167 3.74 -14.80 19.04
C THR A 167 4.49 -14.89 17.73
N ARG A 168 5.81 -14.77 17.76
CA ARG A 168 6.67 -14.92 16.58
C ARG A 168 6.51 -16.26 15.84
N GLU A 169 6.09 -17.30 16.55
CA GLU A 169 5.86 -18.62 15.96
C GLU A 169 4.71 -18.62 14.96
N HIS A 170 3.76 -17.71 15.13
CA HIS A 170 2.62 -17.55 14.22
C HIS A 170 2.95 -16.70 12.98
N LEU A 171 4.17 -16.15 12.88
CA LEU A 171 4.61 -15.41 11.69
C LEU A 171 4.73 -16.36 10.50
N GLU A 172 3.85 -16.22 9.54
CA GLU A 172 3.83 -17.01 8.31
C GLU A 172 4.67 -16.38 7.22
N SER A 173 4.40 -15.11 6.91
CA SER A 173 5.11 -14.39 5.87
C SER A 173 5.13 -12.89 6.14
N ALA A 174 6.02 -12.19 5.43
CA ALA A 174 6.10 -10.74 5.44
C ALA A 174 6.37 -10.20 4.05
N ARG A 175 5.98 -8.96 3.83
CA ARG A 175 6.21 -8.28 2.55
C ARG A 175 6.40 -6.79 2.76
N ALA A 176 7.34 -6.20 2.04
CA ALA A 176 7.46 -4.75 1.94
C ALA A 176 6.47 -4.19 0.92
N CYS A 177 5.97 -3.00 1.20
CA CYS A 177 5.22 -2.15 0.28
C CYS A 177 5.78 -0.74 0.35
N PHE A 178 5.28 0.16 -0.49
CA PHE A 178 5.72 1.56 -0.49
C PHE A 178 4.53 2.49 -0.41
N TYR A 179 4.68 3.53 0.39
CA TYR A 179 3.82 4.71 0.37
C TYR A 179 4.53 5.86 -0.36
N THR A 180 3.77 6.83 -0.80
CA THR A 180 4.23 8.18 -1.15
C THR A 180 3.76 9.10 -0.06
N VAL A 181 4.67 9.46 0.84
CA VAL A 181 4.35 10.27 2.02
C VAL A 181 4.48 11.74 1.66
N GLN A 182 3.47 12.52 1.98
CA GLN A 182 3.46 13.98 1.97
C GLN A 182 3.47 14.45 3.43
N ASP A 183 4.23 15.48 3.77
CA ASP A 183 4.53 15.88 5.14
C ASP A 183 3.29 16.12 6.02
N GLU A 184 2.21 16.65 5.44
CA GLU A 184 0.94 16.88 6.14
C GLU A 184 -0.10 15.79 5.82
N GLU A 185 0.29 14.72 5.14
CA GLU A 185 -0.56 13.62 4.66
C GLU A 185 -1.73 14.08 3.76
N ARG A 186 -1.59 15.23 3.13
CA ARG A 186 -2.58 15.75 2.17
C ARG A 186 -2.38 15.11 0.81
N PHE A 187 -3.48 14.72 0.19
CA PHE A 187 -3.45 14.19 -1.17
C PHE A 187 -3.11 15.28 -2.17
N ILE A 188 -2.27 14.94 -3.11
CA ILE A 188 -1.90 15.80 -4.24
C ILE A 188 -2.69 15.35 -5.44
N LEU A 189 -3.72 16.11 -5.82
CA LEU A 189 -4.62 15.87 -6.92
C LEU A 189 -4.77 17.17 -7.70
N GLU A 190 -3.85 17.42 -8.64
CA GLU A 190 -3.77 18.73 -9.28
C GLU A 190 -3.26 18.68 -10.73
N PRO A 191 -3.60 19.68 -11.57
CA PRO A 191 -2.97 19.88 -12.84
C PRO A 191 -1.45 20.10 -12.69
N MET A 192 -0.67 19.57 -13.63
CA MET A 192 0.77 19.77 -13.71
C MET A 192 1.19 19.91 -15.16
N GLY A 193 1.91 20.98 -15.47
CA GLY A 193 2.21 21.34 -16.85
C GLY A 193 0.95 21.72 -17.65
N GLN A 194 1.06 21.68 -18.98
CA GLN A 194 -0.03 22.11 -19.86
C GLN A 194 -1.07 21.01 -20.13
N LYS A 195 -0.64 19.75 -20.11
CA LYS A 195 -1.48 18.60 -20.50
C LYS A 195 -1.51 17.48 -19.47
N GLY A 196 -1.00 17.74 -18.27
CA GLY A 196 -0.87 16.71 -17.26
C GLY A 196 -1.71 16.94 -16.02
N PHE A 197 -1.92 15.84 -15.29
CA PHE A 197 -2.50 15.82 -13.97
C PHE A 197 -1.71 14.83 -13.10
N VAL A 198 -1.47 15.14 -11.84
CA VAL A 198 -0.78 14.26 -10.92
C VAL A 198 -1.73 13.81 -9.81
N MET A 199 -1.63 12.53 -9.45
CA MET A 199 -2.31 11.91 -8.31
C MET A 199 -1.28 11.21 -7.44
N SER A 200 -0.94 11.78 -6.27
CA SER A 200 0.12 11.30 -5.40
C SER A 200 -0.07 11.74 -3.95
N GLY A 201 0.92 11.50 -3.09
CA GLY A 201 0.92 11.96 -1.70
C GLY A 201 -0.11 11.26 -0.82
N PHE A 202 -0.52 10.03 -1.17
CA PHE A 202 -1.61 9.34 -0.47
C PHE A 202 -1.23 8.83 0.93
N SER A 203 0.05 8.83 1.30
CA SER A 203 0.56 8.52 2.65
C SER A 203 -0.04 7.24 3.27
N GLY A 204 -0.32 6.22 2.45
CA GLY A 204 -0.96 4.97 2.88
C GLY A 204 -2.48 5.05 3.07
N HIS A 205 -3.11 6.19 2.87
CA HIS A 205 -4.54 6.39 3.14
C HIS A 205 -5.43 6.39 1.89
N GLY A 206 -4.88 6.49 0.68
CA GLY A 206 -5.62 6.74 -0.55
C GLY A 206 -6.69 5.71 -0.87
N PHE A 207 -6.39 4.42 -0.72
CA PHE A 207 -7.26 3.34 -1.19
C PHE A 207 -8.66 3.33 -0.54
N LYS A 208 -8.78 3.80 0.69
CA LYS A 208 -10.08 3.86 1.41
C LYS A 208 -11.01 4.98 0.93
N PHE A 209 -10.54 5.85 0.05
CA PHE A 209 -11.29 6.97 -0.52
C PHE A 209 -11.54 6.83 -2.04
N GLY A 210 -11.11 5.71 -2.64
CA GLY A 210 -11.33 5.40 -4.05
C GLY A 210 -12.68 4.79 -4.37
#